data_6efa952e1275d458ec7448f076b2103b
#
_entry.id   6efa952e1275d458ec7448f076b2103b
#
_cell.length_a   1.000
_cell.length_b   1.000
_cell.length_c   1.000
_cell.angle_alpha   90.00
_cell.angle_beta   90.00
_cell.angle_gamma   90.00
#
_symmetry.space_group_name_H-M   'P 1'
#
loop_
_entity.id
_entity.type
_entity.pdbx_description
1 polymer ?
#
loop_
_entity_poly.entity_id
_entity_poly.type
_entity_poly.pdbx_seq_one_letter_code
_entity_poly.pdbx_strand_id
1 'polypeptide(L)'
;MKKLKVILMIALSTLALQACNSGEKDSTETADSLNMEKDTSVAGPGIAVVEDDAKFVVDAGNGGMTEVELSKLAQQKATNAKAKEYADMMVMDHSKANEELKALAKAKNVTLPDSLNADSKKAWADLNAKTGKDFDKAYVSTMVSEHKKTVAMFESASKDLKDAELKAFVDKTLPTLKGHLDKITAINDGMK
;
A
#
# COMPACT_ATOMS: atom_id res chain seq x y z
N MET A 1 6.25 -3.93 82.27
CA MET A 1 6.87 -4.50 81.03
C MET A 1 5.90 -4.17 79.89
N LYS A 2 6.15 -3.09 79.16
CA LYS A 2 5.28 -2.58 78.08
C LYS A 2 5.74 -3.17 76.77
N LYS A 3 4.91 -3.99 76.12
CA LYS A 3 5.18 -4.56 74.80
C LYS A 3 4.87 -3.52 73.71
N LEU A 4 5.94 -3.03 73.05
CA LEU A 4 5.85 -2.13 71.91
C LEU A 4 5.50 -2.91 70.65
N LYS A 5 4.29 -2.68 70.09
CA LYS A 5 3.90 -3.24 68.81
C LYS A 5 4.35 -2.32 67.69
N VAL A 6 5.32 -2.78 66.90
CA VAL A 6 5.75 -2.12 65.70
C VAL A 6 4.77 -2.51 64.57
N ILE A 7 4.01 -1.54 64.09
CA ILE A 7 3.13 -1.71 62.92
C ILE A 7 3.96 -1.36 61.69
N LEU A 8 4.32 -2.38 60.91
CA LEU A 8 5.00 -2.24 59.60
C LEU A 8 3.95 -1.87 58.56
N MET A 9 3.90 -0.60 58.17
CA MET A 9 3.12 -0.17 57.00
C MET A 9 3.86 -0.56 55.71
N ILE A 10 3.36 -1.57 55.04
CA ILE A 10 3.77 -1.92 53.68
C ILE A 10 3.02 -0.98 52.72
N ALA A 11 3.72 0.04 52.22
CA ALA A 11 3.22 0.87 51.14
C ALA A 11 3.26 0.05 49.82
N LEU A 12 2.09 -0.43 49.40
CA LEU A 12 1.93 -1.09 48.11
C LEU A 12 1.88 -0.01 47.02
N SER A 13 3.03 0.29 46.42
CA SER A 13 3.15 1.14 45.24
C SER A 13 2.60 0.37 44.04
N THR A 14 1.36 0.62 43.67
CA THR A 14 0.79 0.18 42.39
C THR A 14 1.48 0.94 41.27
N LEU A 15 2.45 0.28 40.65
CA LEU A 15 3.04 0.74 39.37
C LEU A 15 1.94 0.53 38.31
N ALA A 16 1.20 1.60 37.97
CA ALA A 16 0.33 1.62 36.82
C ALA A 16 1.22 1.54 35.58
N LEU A 17 1.35 0.36 35.02
CA LEU A 17 1.84 0.16 33.66
C LEU A 17 0.81 0.82 32.73
N GLN A 18 1.02 2.10 32.40
CA GLN A 18 0.41 2.70 31.23
C GLN A 18 1.01 1.94 30.03
N ALA A 19 0.28 0.92 29.58
CA ALA A 19 0.46 0.39 28.25
C ALA A 19 0.12 1.53 27.27
N CYS A 20 1.13 2.29 26.86
CA CYS A 20 1.04 3.05 25.62
C CYS A 20 0.74 2.02 24.54
N ASN A 21 -0.50 1.95 24.11
CA ASN A 21 -0.89 1.30 22.89
C ASN A 21 -0.35 2.17 21.74
N SER A 22 0.96 2.09 21.50
CA SER A 22 1.56 2.52 20.25
C SER A 22 1.11 1.51 19.22
N GLY A 23 -0.09 1.73 18.65
CA GLY A 23 -0.49 1.02 17.43
C GLY A 23 0.69 1.10 16.48
N GLU A 24 1.19 -0.05 16.05
CA GLU A 24 2.25 -0.12 15.08
C GLU A 24 1.77 0.64 13.84
N LYS A 25 2.48 1.73 13.49
CA LYS A 25 2.14 2.51 12.30
C LYS A 25 2.18 1.58 11.10
N ASP A 26 1.22 1.68 10.23
CA ASP A 26 1.27 0.90 9.01
C ASP A 26 2.41 1.36 8.09
N SER A 27 2.69 0.60 7.04
CA SER A 27 3.86 0.84 6.20
C SER A 27 3.77 2.15 5.41
N THR A 28 2.56 2.57 5.01
CA THR A 28 2.36 3.87 4.33
C THR A 28 2.50 5.03 5.29
N GLU A 29 1.90 4.96 6.49
CA GLU A 29 2.05 5.97 7.54
C GLU A 29 3.52 6.11 8.00
N THR A 30 4.24 4.99 8.02
CA THR A 30 5.68 4.98 8.36
C THR A 30 6.48 5.69 7.27
N ALA A 31 6.24 5.37 5.99
CA ALA A 31 6.91 6.00 4.85
C ALA A 31 6.63 7.52 4.80
N ASP A 32 5.37 7.92 4.97
CA ASP A 32 4.97 9.33 5.00
C ASP A 32 5.65 10.08 6.16
N SER A 33 5.69 9.48 7.35
CA SER A 33 6.38 10.08 8.52
C SER A 33 7.87 10.27 8.27
N LEU A 34 8.55 9.30 7.65
CA LEU A 34 9.96 9.39 7.29
C LEU A 34 10.21 10.45 6.21
N ASN A 35 9.30 10.61 5.26
CA ASN A 35 9.40 11.64 4.23
C ASN A 35 9.20 13.04 4.82
N MET A 36 8.24 13.24 5.71
CA MET A 36 8.08 14.49 6.47
C MET A 36 9.32 14.83 7.29
N GLU A 37 9.90 13.84 7.98
CA GLU A 37 11.12 14.05 8.77
C GLU A 37 12.30 14.51 7.89
N LYS A 38 12.46 13.91 6.71
CA LYS A 38 13.50 14.32 5.75
C LYS A 38 13.26 15.72 5.21
N ASP A 39 12.01 16.10 4.90
CA ASP A 39 11.66 17.40 4.35
C ASP A 39 11.91 18.53 5.37
N THR A 40 11.68 18.27 6.66
CA THR A 40 11.89 19.24 7.74
C THR A 40 13.30 19.22 8.32
N SER A 41 14.15 18.26 7.97
CA SER A 41 15.50 18.10 8.53
C SER A 41 16.48 19.12 7.95
N VAL A 42 17.10 19.91 8.82
CA VAL A 42 18.24 20.80 8.46
C VAL A 42 19.58 20.06 8.40
N ALA A 43 19.63 18.77 8.74
CA ALA A 43 20.87 18.02 8.94
C ALA A 43 21.24 17.08 7.77
N GLY A 44 20.42 16.99 6.73
CA GLY A 44 20.64 16.06 5.59
C GLY A 44 19.98 16.54 4.30
N PRO A 45 20.19 15.81 3.19
CA PRO A 45 19.45 16.09 1.97
C PRO A 45 17.96 15.79 2.21
N GLY A 46 17.12 16.81 2.10
CA GLY A 46 15.65 16.68 2.10
C GLY A 46 15.15 15.81 0.95
N ILE A 47 13.85 15.60 0.89
CA ILE A 47 13.22 15.07 -0.32
C ILE A 47 13.33 16.12 -1.45
N ALA A 48 13.48 15.64 -2.71
CA ALA A 48 13.66 16.53 -3.86
C ALA A 48 12.34 16.91 -4.54
N VAL A 49 11.21 16.67 -3.89
CA VAL A 49 9.85 16.94 -4.40
C VAL A 49 8.99 17.53 -3.29
N VAL A 50 7.89 18.18 -3.65
CA VAL A 50 6.91 18.69 -2.67
C VAL A 50 6.16 17.55 -2.00
N GLU A 51 5.58 17.81 -0.81
CA GLU A 51 4.89 16.82 0.03
C GLU A 51 3.81 16.03 -0.73
N ASP A 52 2.97 16.72 -1.52
CA ASP A 52 1.92 16.07 -2.31
C ASP A 52 2.49 15.09 -3.36
N ASP A 53 3.62 15.44 -3.99
CA ASP A 53 4.29 14.56 -4.95
C ASP A 53 4.89 13.33 -4.23
N ALA A 54 5.48 13.54 -3.04
CA ALA A 54 6.00 12.44 -2.23
C ALA A 54 4.86 11.49 -1.77
N LYS A 55 3.73 12.06 -1.35
CA LYS A 55 2.55 11.28 -0.98
C LYS A 55 2.03 10.44 -2.15
N PHE A 56 1.94 11.02 -3.34
CA PHE A 56 1.59 10.25 -4.54
C PHE A 56 2.51 9.05 -4.74
N VAL A 57 3.83 9.23 -4.57
CA VAL A 57 4.83 8.15 -4.71
C VAL A 57 4.60 7.03 -3.71
N VAL A 58 4.28 7.35 -2.44
CA VAL A 58 3.95 6.37 -1.39
C VAL A 58 2.68 5.61 -1.73
N ASP A 59 1.61 6.31 -2.09
CA ASP A 59 0.31 5.70 -2.39
C ASP A 59 0.37 4.81 -3.66
N ALA A 60 1.04 5.29 -4.71
CA ALA A 60 1.26 4.52 -5.94
C ALA A 60 2.13 3.28 -5.69
N GLY A 61 3.15 3.40 -4.84
CA GLY A 61 3.99 2.28 -4.43
C GLY A 61 3.20 1.19 -3.70
N ASN A 62 2.36 1.57 -2.71
CA ASN A 62 1.50 0.62 -2.01
C ASN A 62 0.47 -0.02 -2.95
N GLY A 63 -0.18 0.76 -3.81
CA GLY A 63 -1.16 0.27 -4.78
C GLY A 63 -0.54 -0.76 -5.72
N GLY A 64 0.58 -0.43 -6.34
CA GLY A 64 1.28 -1.31 -7.25
C GLY A 64 1.77 -2.62 -6.60
N MET A 65 2.28 -2.56 -5.35
CA MET A 65 2.61 -3.77 -4.58
C MET A 65 1.37 -4.62 -4.30
N THR A 66 0.26 -3.99 -3.92
CA THR A 66 -1.01 -4.68 -3.64
C THR A 66 -1.50 -5.46 -4.85
N GLU A 67 -1.53 -4.80 -6.01
CA GLU A 67 -2.01 -5.42 -7.26
C GLU A 67 -1.11 -6.58 -7.69
N VAL A 68 0.21 -6.48 -7.51
CA VAL A 68 1.15 -7.59 -7.74
C VAL A 68 0.88 -8.76 -6.80
N GLU A 69 0.74 -8.53 -5.49
CA GLU A 69 0.58 -9.62 -4.52
C GLU A 69 -0.78 -10.33 -4.66
N LEU A 70 -1.87 -9.58 -4.92
CA LEU A 70 -3.17 -10.17 -5.19
C LEU A 70 -3.16 -10.98 -6.51
N SER A 71 -2.42 -10.51 -7.51
CA SER A 71 -2.31 -11.20 -8.80
C SER A 71 -1.43 -12.44 -8.72
N LYS A 72 -0.34 -12.44 -7.94
CA LYS A 72 0.44 -13.65 -7.63
C LYS A 72 -0.43 -14.71 -6.96
N LEU A 73 -1.32 -14.30 -6.05
CA LEU A 73 -2.27 -15.22 -5.43
C LEU A 73 -3.24 -15.78 -6.47
N ALA A 74 -3.71 -14.96 -7.42
CA ALA A 74 -4.61 -15.40 -8.50
C ALA A 74 -3.92 -16.34 -9.50
N GLN A 75 -2.63 -16.16 -9.81
CA GLN A 75 -1.86 -17.13 -10.61
C GLN A 75 -1.90 -18.54 -10.02
N GLN A 76 -1.91 -18.64 -8.68
CA GLN A 76 -1.90 -19.91 -7.97
C GLN A 76 -3.31 -20.51 -7.80
N LYS A 77 -4.32 -19.68 -7.53
CA LYS A 77 -5.65 -20.13 -7.05
C LYS A 77 -6.77 -19.95 -8.06
N ALA A 78 -6.64 -19.09 -9.07
CA ALA A 78 -7.69 -18.86 -10.04
C ALA A 78 -8.00 -20.11 -10.86
N THR A 79 -9.28 -20.39 -11.03
CA THR A 79 -9.81 -21.48 -11.87
C THR A 79 -10.36 -20.96 -13.20
N ASN A 80 -10.73 -19.68 -13.26
CA ASN A 80 -11.15 -19.01 -14.49
C ASN A 80 -9.93 -18.65 -15.35
N ALA A 81 -9.88 -19.14 -16.58
CA ALA A 81 -8.73 -18.93 -17.48
C ALA A 81 -8.47 -17.43 -17.77
N LYS A 82 -9.52 -16.62 -17.95
CA LYS A 82 -9.38 -15.18 -18.21
C LYS A 82 -8.87 -14.44 -16.98
N ALA A 83 -9.30 -14.83 -15.77
CA ALA A 83 -8.80 -14.26 -14.53
C ALA A 83 -7.31 -14.58 -14.34
N LYS A 84 -6.89 -15.79 -14.68
CA LYS A 84 -5.49 -16.21 -14.61
C LYS A 84 -4.62 -15.48 -15.62
N GLU A 85 -5.06 -15.37 -16.88
CA GLU A 85 -4.37 -14.59 -17.92
C GLU A 85 -4.24 -13.10 -17.53
N TYR A 86 -5.29 -12.54 -16.93
CA TYR A 86 -5.25 -11.18 -16.39
C TYR A 86 -4.22 -11.05 -15.26
N ALA A 87 -4.16 -12.01 -14.35
CA ALA A 87 -3.18 -12.02 -13.27
C ALA A 87 -1.74 -12.10 -13.77
N ASP A 88 -1.48 -12.87 -14.83
CA ASP A 88 -0.14 -12.94 -15.45
C ASP A 88 0.28 -11.58 -16.02
N MET A 89 -0.62 -10.90 -16.73
CA MET A 89 -0.41 -9.55 -17.27
C MET A 89 -0.15 -8.55 -16.13
N MET A 90 -0.95 -8.60 -15.06
CA MET A 90 -0.81 -7.71 -13.91
C MET A 90 0.54 -7.83 -13.21
N VAL A 91 0.99 -9.07 -12.95
CA VAL A 91 2.31 -9.29 -12.33
C VAL A 91 3.41 -8.72 -13.21
N MET A 92 3.34 -8.93 -14.53
CA MET A 92 4.36 -8.42 -15.45
C MET A 92 4.40 -6.88 -15.50
N ASP A 93 3.26 -6.25 -15.77
CA ASP A 93 3.19 -4.82 -16.02
C ASP A 93 3.39 -4.00 -14.76
N HIS A 94 2.76 -4.40 -13.64
CA HIS A 94 2.91 -3.69 -12.36
C HIS A 94 4.27 -3.90 -11.71
N SER A 95 4.91 -5.07 -11.86
CA SER A 95 6.29 -5.24 -11.39
C SER A 95 7.25 -4.28 -12.11
N LYS A 96 7.09 -4.11 -13.42
CA LYS A 96 7.89 -3.17 -14.20
C LYS A 96 7.63 -1.71 -13.78
N ALA A 97 6.38 -1.32 -13.60
CA ALA A 97 6.02 0.02 -13.14
C ALA A 97 6.55 0.30 -11.72
N ASN A 98 6.47 -0.68 -10.83
CA ASN A 98 6.98 -0.58 -9.45
C ASN A 98 8.51 -0.38 -9.41
N GLU A 99 9.27 -1.08 -10.25
CA GLU A 99 10.72 -0.88 -10.35
C GLU A 99 11.07 0.53 -10.89
N GLU A 100 10.32 1.04 -11.85
CA GLU A 100 10.51 2.39 -12.37
C GLU A 100 10.19 3.44 -11.29
N LEU A 101 9.06 3.29 -10.59
CA LEU A 101 8.69 4.17 -9.47
C LEU A 101 9.72 4.12 -8.34
N LYS A 102 10.25 2.96 -8.02
CA LYS A 102 11.30 2.77 -7.02
C LYS A 102 12.60 3.50 -7.40
N ALA A 103 12.96 3.47 -8.67
CA ALA A 103 14.12 4.22 -9.16
C ALA A 103 13.91 5.74 -9.03
N LEU A 104 12.71 6.25 -9.37
CA LEU A 104 12.35 7.65 -9.22
C LEU A 104 12.33 8.06 -7.74
N ALA A 105 11.68 7.27 -6.87
CA ALA A 105 11.66 7.52 -5.43
C ALA A 105 13.07 7.62 -4.84
N LYS A 106 13.96 6.70 -5.22
CA LYS A 106 15.37 6.73 -4.80
C LYS A 106 16.08 8.00 -5.28
N ALA A 107 15.91 8.38 -6.54
CA ALA A 107 16.54 9.59 -7.10
C ALA A 107 16.06 10.86 -6.39
N LYS A 108 14.83 10.86 -5.89
CA LYS A 108 14.20 12.00 -5.19
C LYS A 108 14.28 11.92 -3.66
N ASN A 109 15.01 10.94 -3.14
CA ASN A 109 15.13 10.66 -1.69
C ASN A 109 13.78 10.42 -0.98
N VAL A 110 12.76 9.97 -1.71
CA VAL A 110 11.45 9.60 -1.16
C VAL A 110 11.51 8.14 -0.68
N THR A 111 11.08 7.93 0.57
CA THR A 111 10.93 6.58 1.16
C THR A 111 9.62 5.96 0.66
N LEU A 112 9.69 4.75 0.13
CA LEU A 112 8.53 3.93 -0.22
C LEU A 112 8.15 3.02 0.95
N PRO A 113 6.87 2.57 1.01
CA PRO A 113 6.48 1.48 1.92
C PRO A 113 7.31 0.22 1.64
N ASP A 114 7.70 -0.49 2.69
CA ASP A 114 8.48 -1.74 2.61
C ASP A 114 7.60 -2.99 2.57
N SER A 115 6.31 -2.83 2.85
CA SER A 115 5.31 -3.89 2.89
C SER A 115 3.92 -3.34 2.56
N LEU A 116 2.97 -4.23 2.35
CA LEU A 116 1.56 -3.85 2.18
C LEU A 116 1.05 -3.13 3.44
N ASN A 117 0.23 -2.11 3.27
CA ASN A 117 -0.49 -1.46 4.36
C ASN A 117 -1.58 -2.39 4.96
N ALA A 118 -2.22 -1.96 6.05
CA ALA A 118 -3.20 -2.77 6.77
C ALA A 118 -4.39 -3.19 5.89
N ASP A 119 -4.91 -2.27 5.08
CA ASP A 119 -6.04 -2.55 4.18
C ASP A 119 -5.66 -3.55 3.09
N SER A 120 -4.48 -3.40 2.51
CA SER A 120 -3.95 -4.30 1.48
C SER A 120 -3.68 -5.71 2.04
N LYS A 121 -3.12 -5.80 3.26
CA LYS A 121 -2.94 -7.07 3.99
C LYS A 121 -4.29 -7.75 4.24
N LYS A 122 -5.29 -6.96 4.63
CA LYS A 122 -6.64 -7.48 4.83
C LYS A 122 -7.26 -7.96 3.53
N ALA A 123 -7.16 -7.20 2.45
CA ALA A 123 -7.67 -7.60 1.13
C ALA A 123 -7.02 -8.91 0.65
N TRP A 124 -5.70 -9.04 0.84
CA TRP A 124 -4.98 -10.27 0.54
C TRP A 124 -5.48 -11.46 1.36
N ALA A 125 -5.65 -11.29 2.68
CA ALA A 125 -6.12 -12.34 3.57
C ALA A 125 -7.55 -12.78 3.24
N ASP A 126 -8.46 -11.81 3.01
CA ASP A 126 -9.85 -12.06 2.64
C ASP A 126 -9.95 -12.83 1.30
N LEU A 127 -9.09 -12.49 0.35
CA LEU A 127 -9.03 -13.19 -0.93
C LEU A 127 -8.41 -14.59 -0.76
N ASN A 128 -7.35 -14.71 0.01
CA ASN A 128 -6.66 -15.98 0.26
C ASN A 128 -7.56 -17.03 0.95
N ALA A 129 -8.53 -16.58 1.75
CA ALA A 129 -9.50 -17.48 2.39
C ALA A 129 -10.50 -18.12 1.41
N LYS A 130 -10.58 -17.64 0.18
CA LYS A 130 -11.53 -18.11 -0.84
C LYS A 130 -10.91 -19.18 -1.75
N THR A 131 -11.77 -19.95 -2.42
CA THR A 131 -11.35 -20.98 -3.39
C THR A 131 -12.33 -21.07 -4.57
N GLY A 132 -11.88 -21.66 -5.68
CA GLY A 132 -12.71 -21.93 -6.84
C GLY A 132 -13.42 -20.69 -7.39
N LYS A 133 -14.67 -20.81 -7.75
CA LYS A 133 -15.47 -19.72 -8.35
C LYS A 133 -15.61 -18.50 -7.42
N ASP A 134 -15.64 -18.71 -6.10
CA ASP A 134 -15.76 -17.60 -5.14
C ASP A 134 -14.45 -16.80 -5.07
N PHE A 135 -13.32 -17.47 -5.21
CA PHE A 135 -12.03 -16.81 -5.38
C PHE A 135 -12.00 -15.99 -6.67
N ASP A 136 -12.36 -16.60 -7.80
CA ASP A 136 -12.32 -15.94 -9.11
C ASP A 136 -13.17 -14.66 -9.12
N LYS A 137 -14.42 -14.76 -8.64
CA LYS A 137 -15.31 -13.60 -8.53
C LYS A 137 -14.76 -12.51 -7.61
N ALA A 138 -14.23 -12.89 -6.46
CA ALA A 138 -13.67 -11.95 -5.50
C ALA A 138 -12.43 -11.26 -6.07
N TYR A 139 -11.50 -12.00 -6.68
CA TYR A 139 -10.31 -11.42 -7.32
C TYR A 139 -10.70 -10.41 -8.40
N VAL A 140 -11.56 -10.79 -9.34
CA VAL A 140 -11.98 -9.92 -10.43
C VAL A 140 -12.67 -8.67 -9.91
N SER A 141 -13.59 -8.80 -8.93
CA SER A 141 -14.27 -7.66 -8.31
C SER A 141 -13.28 -6.72 -7.58
N THR A 142 -12.32 -7.29 -6.86
CA THR A 142 -11.27 -6.52 -6.16
C THR A 142 -10.42 -5.77 -7.18
N MET A 143 -9.98 -6.41 -8.26
CA MET A 143 -9.18 -5.75 -9.30
C MET A 143 -9.94 -4.62 -10.00
N VAL A 144 -11.24 -4.76 -10.25
CA VAL A 144 -12.07 -3.65 -10.76
C VAL A 144 -12.06 -2.46 -9.79
N SER A 145 -12.20 -2.72 -8.50
CA SER A 145 -12.21 -1.67 -7.47
C SER A 145 -10.85 -0.98 -7.36
N GLU A 146 -9.77 -1.74 -7.26
CA GLU A 146 -8.42 -1.19 -7.13
C GLU A 146 -8.02 -0.39 -8.38
N HIS A 147 -8.28 -0.92 -9.59
CA HIS A 147 -7.96 -0.16 -10.81
C HIS A 147 -8.76 1.14 -10.96
N LYS A 148 -10.02 1.19 -10.54
CA LYS A 148 -10.78 2.45 -10.52
C LYS A 148 -10.12 3.49 -9.62
N LYS A 149 -9.63 3.09 -8.44
CA LYS A 149 -8.92 3.98 -7.51
C LYS A 149 -7.58 4.43 -8.11
N THR A 150 -6.80 3.48 -8.64
CA THR A 150 -5.49 3.74 -9.23
C THR A 150 -5.60 4.67 -10.45
N VAL A 151 -6.54 4.42 -11.36
CA VAL A 151 -6.78 5.30 -12.52
C VAL A 151 -7.16 6.70 -12.08
N ALA A 152 -8.10 6.84 -11.11
CA ALA A 152 -8.49 8.15 -10.60
C ALA A 152 -7.32 8.91 -9.95
N MET A 153 -6.49 8.22 -9.17
CA MET A 153 -5.28 8.77 -8.56
C MET A 153 -4.28 9.26 -9.63
N PHE A 154 -4.02 8.45 -10.66
CA PHE A 154 -3.12 8.81 -11.75
C PHE A 154 -3.68 9.94 -12.63
N GLU A 155 -5.00 10.01 -12.84
CA GLU A 155 -5.64 11.12 -13.54
C GLU A 155 -5.52 12.45 -12.79
N SER A 156 -5.60 12.42 -11.46
CA SER A 156 -5.33 13.59 -10.61
C SER A 156 -3.85 13.96 -10.69
N ALA A 157 -2.96 12.98 -10.46
CA ALA A 157 -1.51 13.17 -10.48
C ALA A 157 -1.00 13.73 -11.82
N SER A 158 -1.57 13.30 -12.96
CA SER A 158 -1.24 13.86 -14.28
C SER A 158 -1.46 15.37 -14.39
N LYS A 159 -2.36 15.94 -13.59
CA LYS A 159 -2.67 17.38 -13.57
C LYS A 159 -1.92 18.14 -12.48
N ASP A 160 -1.77 17.49 -11.31
CA ASP A 160 -1.43 18.17 -10.07
C ASP A 160 0.06 18.08 -9.70
N LEU A 161 0.76 17.00 -10.12
CA LEU A 161 2.19 16.81 -9.84
C LEU A 161 3.04 17.98 -10.34
N LYS A 162 3.99 18.39 -9.49
CA LYS A 162 4.93 19.48 -9.77
C LYS A 162 6.25 18.97 -10.33
N ASP A 163 6.66 17.75 -9.95
CA ASP A 163 7.88 17.14 -10.45
C ASP A 163 7.68 16.58 -11.86
N ALA A 164 8.50 17.02 -12.79
CA ALA A 164 8.35 16.69 -14.22
C ALA A 164 8.61 15.20 -14.52
N GLU A 165 9.49 14.53 -13.76
CA GLU A 165 9.81 13.12 -13.99
C GLU A 165 8.72 12.21 -13.44
N LEU A 166 8.13 12.56 -12.27
CA LEU A 166 6.96 11.87 -11.74
C LEU A 166 5.75 12.04 -12.67
N LYS A 167 5.55 13.26 -13.18
CA LYS A 167 4.50 13.52 -14.17
C LYS A 167 4.69 12.70 -15.44
N ALA A 168 5.91 12.61 -15.97
CA ALA A 168 6.22 11.80 -17.15
C ALA A 168 5.96 10.30 -16.89
N PHE A 169 6.28 9.79 -15.70
CA PHE A 169 5.96 8.42 -15.29
C PHE A 169 4.44 8.19 -15.28
N VAL A 170 3.67 9.12 -14.71
CA VAL A 170 2.21 9.04 -14.65
C VAL A 170 1.61 9.06 -16.06
N ASP A 171 1.99 10.02 -16.90
CA ASP A 171 1.46 10.19 -18.26
C ASP A 171 1.77 8.96 -19.15
N LYS A 172 2.92 8.33 -18.94
CA LYS A 172 3.30 7.08 -19.61
C LYS A 172 2.52 5.86 -19.12
N THR A 173 2.24 5.79 -17.81
CA THR A 173 1.65 4.61 -17.17
C THR A 173 0.12 4.60 -17.26
N LEU A 174 -0.52 5.76 -17.21
CA LEU A 174 -1.98 5.92 -17.18
C LEU A 174 -2.73 5.21 -18.34
N PRO A 175 -2.26 5.24 -19.60
CA PRO A 175 -2.92 4.47 -20.67
C PRO A 175 -2.95 2.96 -20.41
N THR A 176 -1.89 2.38 -19.86
CA THR A 176 -1.83 0.96 -19.49
C THR A 176 -2.82 0.64 -18.38
N LEU A 177 -2.90 1.46 -17.33
CA LEU A 177 -3.85 1.30 -16.23
C LEU A 177 -5.31 1.34 -16.72
N LYS A 178 -5.63 2.23 -17.65
CA LYS A 178 -6.96 2.28 -18.28
C LYS A 178 -7.24 1.01 -19.07
N GLY A 179 -6.30 0.49 -19.83
CA GLY A 179 -6.42 -0.78 -20.54
C GLY A 179 -6.64 -1.97 -19.60
N HIS A 180 -5.95 -1.98 -18.44
CA HIS A 180 -6.19 -2.99 -17.41
C HIS A 180 -7.61 -2.91 -16.84
N LEU A 181 -8.10 -1.68 -16.55
CA LEU A 181 -9.47 -1.46 -16.05
C LEU A 181 -10.51 -1.93 -17.04
N ASP A 182 -10.36 -1.61 -18.33
CA ASP A 182 -11.27 -2.05 -19.38
C ASP A 182 -11.31 -3.58 -19.48
N LYS A 183 -10.13 -4.23 -19.49
CA LYS A 183 -10.02 -5.68 -19.57
C LYS A 183 -10.65 -6.38 -18.37
N ILE A 184 -10.38 -5.92 -17.14
CA ILE A 184 -10.95 -6.54 -15.94
C ILE A 184 -12.44 -6.31 -15.81
N THR A 185 -12.94 -5.15 -16.26
CA THR A 185 -14.37 -4.86 -16.29
C THR A 185 -15.09 -5.81 -17.25
N ALA A 186 -14.54 -6.05 -18.44
CA ALA A 186 -15.09 -7.01 -19.41
C ALA A 186 -15.09 -8.44 -18.85
N ILE A 187 -14.05 -8.85 -18.12
CA ILE A 187 -14.00 -10.17 -17.44
C ILE A 187 -15.10 -10.24 -16.38
N ASN A 188 -15.24 -9.19 -15.53
CA ASN A 188 -16.24 -9.13 -14.48
C ASN A 188 -17.68 -9.24 -15.04
N ASP A 189 -17.96 -8.55 -16.13
CA ASP A 189 -19.29 -8.60 -16.77
C ASP A 189 -19.62 -9.98 -17.34
N GLY A 190 -18.63 -10.70 -17.83
CA GLY A 190 -18.78 -12.07 -18.30
C GLY A 190 -18.90 -13.14 -17.20
N MET A 191 -18.77 -12.75 -15.91
CA MET A 191 -18.85 -13.66 -14.74
C MET A 191 -20.16 -13.49 -13.93
N LYS A 192 -21.03 -12.59 -14.35
CA LYS A 192 -22.36 -12.33 -13.73
C LYS A 192 -23.40 -13.41 -13.98
#